data_58ff003fc897519e755edc39b9180103
#
_entry.id   58ff003fc897519e755edc39b9180103
#
_cell.length_a   1.000
_cell.length_b   1.000
_cell.length_c   1.000
_cell.angle_alpha   90.00
_cell.angle_beta   90.00
_cell.angle_gamma   90.00
#
_symmetry.space_group_name_H-M   'P 1'
#
loop_
_entity.id
_entity.type
_entity.pdbx_description
1 polymer ?
#
loop_
_entity_poly.entity_id
_entity_poly.type
_entity_poly.pdbx_seq_one_letter_code
_entity_poly.pdbx_strand_id
1 'polypeptide(L)'
;MKYLSTRGSEKDLTFKDILFSGLASDGGLYVPEKWPQINYNKLKKIDNYSDLALEIIYPFIGEDIKRTELKDLIDNAYDKFSKNEIVTFKSLRQREHIVELFNGPTLAFKDFAMQLIVPIFDYYLSQENKKLNLIVATSGDTG
;
A
#
# COMPACT_ATOMS: atom_id res chain seq x y z
N MET A 1 0.39 -7.78 -12.66
CA MET A 1 -1.06 -7.59 -12.36
C MET A 1 -1.64 -6.65 -13.40
N LYS A 2 -2.92 -6.83 -13.80
CA LYS A 2 -3.63 -5.92 -14.71
C LYS A 2 -4.79 -5.26 -13.99
N TYR A 3 -5.07 -4.02 -14.37
CA TYR A 3 -6.08 -3.16 -13.78
C TYR A 3 -7.05 -2.63 -14.83
N LEU A 4 -8.24 -2.27 -14.39
CA LEU A 4 -9.27 -1.67 -15.21
C LEU A 4 -10.02 -0.58 -14.43
N SER A 5 -10.67 0.34 -15.18
CA SER A 5 -11.58 1.31 -14.57
C SER A 5 -12.90 0.65 -14.16
N THR A 6 -13.43 1.05 -13.01
CA THR A 6 -14.75 0.63 -12.54
C THR A 6 -15.90 1.06 -13.47
N ARG A 7 -15.66 2.03 -14.37
CA ARG A 7 -16.61 2.45 -15.43
C ARG A 7 -16.32 1.82 -16.79
N GLY A 8 -15.21 1.10 -16.92
CA GLY A 8 -14.92 0.20 -18.03
C GLY A 8 -14.28 0.81 -19.28
N SER A 9 -13.94 2.10 -19.29
CA SER A 9 -13.30 2.73 -20.47
C SER A 9 -11.81 2.40 -20.57
N GLU A 10 -11.14 2.08 -19.47
CA GLU A 10 -9.72 1.77 -19.42
C GLU A 10 -9.50 0.34 -18.93
N LYS A 11 -8.57 -0.37 -19.58
CA LYS A 11 -8.26 -1.79 -19.31
C LYS A 11 -6.78 -2.06 -19.55
N ASP A 12 -6.32 -3.24 -19.11
CA ASP A 12 -4.95 -3.73 -19.32
C ASP A 12 -3.83 -2.85 -18.74
N LEU A 13 -4.16 -1.98 -17.79
CA LEU A 13 -3.21 -1.08 -17.15
C LEU A 13 -2.30 -1.85 -16.16
N THR A 14 -1.05 -1.38 -16.03
CA THR A 14 -0.11 -1.86 -15.02
C THR A 14 -0.33 -1.16 -13.68
N PHE A 15 0.29 -1.66 -12.61
CA PHE A 15 0.30 -0.98 -11.32
C PHE A 15 0.92 0.43 -11.44
N LYS A 16 2.01 0.56 -12.19
CA LYS A 16 2.65 1.86 -12.45
C LYS A 16 1.70 2.85 -13.11
N ASP A 17 0.96 2.42 -14.15
CA ASP A 17 0.03 3.28 -14.87
C ASP A 17 -1.03 3.86 -13.93
N ILE A 18 -1.66 3.01 -13.10
CA ILE A 18 -2.71 3.45 -12.18
C ILE A 18 -2.17 4.31 -11.02
N LEU A 19 -0.95 4.04 -10.57
CA LEU A 19 -0.30 4.81 -9.50
C LEU A 19 -0.14 6.29 -9.91
N PHE A 20 0.35 6.54 -11.13
CA PHE A 20 0.56 7.90 -11.63
C PHE A 20 -0.72 8.57 -12.15
N SER A 21 -1.71 7.81 -12.56
CA SER A 21 -3.00 8.36 -13.00
C SER A 21 -3.90 8.80 -11.83
N GLY A 22 -3.84 8.06 -10.71
CA GLY A 22 -4.69 8.28 -9.54
C GLY A 22 -6.16 7.93 -9.77
N LEU A 23 -6.82 8.58 -10.73
CA LEU A 23 -8.19 8.31 -11.15
C LEU A 23 -8.24 7.98 -12.65
N ALA A 24 -9.20 7.15 -13.05
CA ALA A 24 -9.44 6.86 -14.45
C ALA A 24 -10.02 8.09 -15.19
N SER A 25 -9.71 8.21 -16.48
CA SER A 25 -10.15 9.34 -17.33
C SER A 25 -11.67 9.43 -17.44
N ASP A 26 -12.38 8.32 -17.25
CA ASP A 26 -13.85 8.25 -17.20
C ASP A 26 -14.45 8.63 -15.83
N GLY A 27 -13.60 9.05 -14.87
CA GLY A 27 -13.99 9.36 -13.50
C GLY A 27 -14.27 8.14 -12.63
N GLY A 28 -13.88 6.94 -13.09
CA GLY A 28 -13.89 5.70 -12.31
C GLY A 28 -12.67 5.58 -11.41
N LEU A 29 -12.70 4.54 -10.58
CA LEU A 29 -11.55 4.07 -9.79
C LEU A 29 -10.88 2.91 -10.53
N TYR A 30 -9.62 2.65 -10.20
CA TYR A 30 -8.94 1.46 -10.71
C TYR A 30 -9.11 0.28 -9.75
N VAL A 31 -9.40 -0.88 -10.31
CA VAL A 31 -9.51 -2.14 -9.59
C VAL A 31 -8.72 -3.23 -10.33
N PRO A 32 -8.20 -4.25 -9.64
CA PRO A 32 -7.58 -5.39 -10.30
C PRO A 32 -8.57 -6.08 -11.24
N GLU A 33 -8.14 -6.45 -12.44
CA GLU A 33 -8.98 -7.24 -13.37
C GLU A 33 -9.34 -8.60 -12.75
N LYS A 34 -8.41 -9.18 -11.99
CA LYS A 34 -8.64 -10.40 -11.21
C LYS A 34 -8.10 -10.22 -9.81
N TRP A 35 -8.93 -10.47 -8.80
CA TRP A 35 -8.50 -10.41 -7.41
C TRP A 35 -7.50 -11.52 -7.08
N PRO A 36 -6.33 -11.17 -6.53
CA PRO A 36 -5.35 -12.16 -6.12
C PRO A 36 -5.92 -13.12 -5.08
N GLN A 37 -5.60 -14.40 -5.23
CA GLN A 37 -5.92 -15.40 -4.22
C GLN A 37 -4.83 -15.43 -3.14
N ILE A 38 -5.22 -15.15 -1.91
CA ILE A 38 -4.30 -15.12 -0.77
C ILE A 38 -4.32 -16.47 -0.05
N ASN A 39 -3.15 -17.06 0.14
CA ASN A 39 -3.02 -18.31 0.87
C ASN A 39 -2.98 -18.04 2.39
N TYR A 40 -4.13 -18.15 3.05
CA TYR A 40 -4.27 -17.90 4.47
C TYR A 40 -3.37 -18.81 5.35
N ASN A 41 -3.14 -20.06 4.97
CA ASN A 41 -2.25 -20.95 5.71
C ASN A 41 -0.77 -20.53 5.62
N LYS A 42 -0.38 -19.85 4.55
CA LYS A 42 0.94 -19.22 4.43
C LYS A 42 1.04 -18.01 5.33
N LEU A 43 0.02 -17.13 5.31
CA LEU A 43 0.02 -15.91 6.12
C LEU A 43 0.11 -16.18 7.62
N LYS A 44 -0.57 -17.22 8.11
CA LYS A 44 -0.52 -17.61 9.53
C LYS A 44 0.87 -18.00 10.07
N LYS A 45 1.84 -18.22 9.19
CA LYS A 45 3.22 -18.59 9.55
C LYS A 45 4.17 -17.41 9.54
N ILE A 46 3.67 -16.23 9.26
CA ILE A 46 4.45 -15.00 9.18
C ILE A 46 4.28 -14.25 10.49
N ASP A 47 5.39 -14.04 11.20
CA ASP A 47 5.39 -13.45 12.54
C ASP A 47 5.63 -11.94 12.53
N ASN A 48 6.12 -11.37 11.43
CA ASN A 48 6.39 -9.93 11.33
C ASN A 48 5.51 -9.23 10.31
N TYR A 49 5.22 -7.96 10.56
CA TYR A 49 4.31 -7.15 9.75
C TYR A 49 4.83 -6.90 8.33
N SER A 50 6.12 -6.61 8.15
CA SER A 50 6.69 -6.30 6.84
C SER A 50 6.63 -7.49 5.88
N ASP A 51 6.90 -8.69 6.37
CA ASP A 51 6.78 -9.90 5.54
C ASP A 51 5.31 -10.22 5.23
N LEU A 52 4.41 -9.98 6.19
CA LEU A 52 2.97 -10.10 5.95
C LEU A 52 2.48 -9.09 4.91
N ALA A 53 2.92 -7.83 5.02
CA ALA A 53 2.61 -6.78 4.06
C ALA A 53 3.13 -7.12 2.66
N LEU A 54 4.36 -7.65 2.54
CA LEU A 54 4.90 -8.11 1.27
C LEU A 54 4.05 -9.21 0.63
N GLU A 55 3.64 -10.21 1.39
CA GLU A 55 2.81 -11.31 0.87
C GLU A 55 1.42 -10.86 0.40
N ILE A 56 0.87 -9.82 1.03
CA ILE A 56 -0.43 -9.27 0.67
C ILE A 56 -0.32 -8.28 -0.49
N ILE A 57 0.69 -7.41 -0.49
CA ILE A 57 0.81 -6.31 -1.46
C ILE A 57 1.42 -6.77 -2.79
N TYR A 58 2.42 -7.66 -2.75
CA TYR A 58 3.14 -8.08 -3.96
C TYR A 58 2.23 -8.62 -5.07
N PRO A 59 1.20 -9.44 -4.82
CA PRO A 59 0.27 -9.89 -5.86
C PRO A 59 -0.47 -8.76 -6.60
N PHE A 60 -0.68 -7.61 -5.95
CA PHE A 60 -1.30 -6.44 -6.57
C PHE A 60 -0.33 -5.63 -7.43
N ILE A 61 0.93 -5.54 -7.02
CA ILE A 61 1.98 -4.87 -7.81
C ILE A 61 2.42 -5.75 -8.99
N GLY A 62 2.54 -7.06 -8.77
CA GLY A 62 2.99 -8.00 -9.77
C GLY A 62 4.48 -7.83 -10.08
N GLU A 63 4.84 -7.92 -11.37
CA GLU A 63 6.23 -7.83 -11.83
C GLU A 63 6.73 -6.39 -12.03
N ASP A 64 5.89 -5.39 -11.78
CA ASP A 64 6.23 -3.97 -11.97
C ASP A 64 7.34 -3.51 -11.00
N ILE A 65 7.43 -4.14 -9.82
CA ILE A 65 8.53 -3.96 -8.86
C ILE A 65 9.03 -5.36 -8.48
N LYS A 66 10.35 -5.57 -8.50
CA LYS A 66 10.91 -6.84 -8.04
C LYS A 66 10.58 -7.08 -6.57
N ARG A 67 10.31 -8.33 -6.23
CA ARG A 67 9.91 -8.70 -4.87
C ARG A 67 10.92 -8.23 -3.79
N THR A 68 12.22 -8.29 -4.09
CA THR A 68 13.29 -7.84 -3.18
C THR A 68 13.25 -6.32 -2.99
N GLU A 69 13.10 -5.58 -4.07
CA GLU A 69 13.01 -4.10 -4.05
C GLU A 69 11.75 -3.64 -3.30
N LEU A 70 10.62 -4.31 -3.53
CA LEU A 70 9.39 -4.02 -2.77
C LEU A 70 9.56 -4.34 -1.27
N LYS A 71 10.29 -5.42 -0.93
CA LYS A 71 10.58 -5.74 0.47
C LYS A 71 11.38 -4.64 1.15
N ASP A 72 12.42 -4.11 0.48
CA ASP A 72 13.23 -3.02 1.00
C ASP A 72 12.39 -1.74 1.20
N LEU A 73 11.49 -1.42 0.27
CA LEU A 73 10.56 -0.29 0.40
C LEU A 73 9.61 -0.46 1.60
N ILE A 74 9.08 -1.67 1.79
CA ILE A 74 8.19 -2.01 2.91
C ILE A 74 8.94 -1.92 4.24
N ASP A 75 10.14 -2.49 4.34
CA ASP A 75 10.95 -2.45 5.56
C ASP A 75 11.27 -1.00 5.95
N ASN A 76 11.75 -0.21 5.01
CA ASN A 76 12.04 1.21 5.24
C ASN A 76 10.79 2.04 5.62
N ALA A 77 9.64 1.71 5.06
CA ALA A 77 8.38 2.39 5.39
C ALA A 77 7.96 2.14 6.83
N TYR A 78 7.98 0.88 7.26
CA TYR A 78 7.46 0.49 8.58
C TYR A 78 8.49 0.53 9.71
N ASP A 79 9.79 0.67 9.41
CA ASP A 79 10.83 0.96 10.42
C ASP A 79 10.61 2.32 11.14
N LYS A 80 9.84 3.22 10.52
CA LYS A 80 9.45 4.51 11.09
C LYS A 80 8.32 4.42 12.13
N PHE A 81 7.67 3.28 12.24
CA PHE A 81 6.61 3.07 13.21
C PHE A 81 7.18 2.82 14.62
N SER A 82 6.35 2.95 15.65
CA SER A 82 6.80 2.73 17.01
C SER A 82 7.31 1.30 17.22
N LYS A 83 8.38 1.16 17.97
CA LYS A 83 9.31 0.02 17.97
C LYS A 83 8.75 -1.35 18.35
N ASN A 84 7.57 -1.44 18.94
CA ASN A 84 7.10 -2.69 19.49
C ASN A 84 6.05 -3.40 18.62
N GLU A 85 5.13 -2.66 18.04
CA GLU A 85 4.07 -3.23 17.21
C GLU A 85 3.56 -2.17 16.22
N ILE A 86 3.57 -2.49 14.93
CA ILE A 86 3.03 -1.62 13.89
C ILE A 86 1.52 -1.51 14.02
N VAL A 87 0.86 -2.63 14.30
CA VAL A 87 -0.58 -2.73 14.58
C VAL A 87 -0.77 -3.35 15.95
N THR A 88 -1.52 -2.70 16.82
CA THR A 88 -1.87 -3.24 18.14
C THR A 88 -3.30 -3.70 18.20
N PHE A 89 -3.55 -4.76 18.99
CA PHE A 89 -4.87 -5.32 19.21
C PHE A 89 -5.25 -5.23 20.67
N LYS A 90 -6.39 -4.63 20.96
CA LYS A 90 -6.96 -4.55 22.30
C LYS A 90 -8.27 -5.34 22.36
N SER A 91 -8.28 -6.43 23.08
CA SER A 91 -9.51 -7.20 23.32
C SER A 91 -10.38 -6.49 24.31
N LEU A 92 -11.63 -6.20 23.95
CA LEU A 92 -12.66 -5.65 24.84
C LEU A 92 -13.46 -6.76 25.51
N ARG A 93 -13.88 -7.74 24.70
CA ARG A 93 -14.66 -8.92 25.12
C ARG A 93 -14.31 -10.11 24.24
N GLN A 94 -14.89 -11.27 24.57
CA GLN A 94 -14.81 -12.43 23.70
C GLN A 94 -15.38 -12.08 22.31
N ARG A 95 -14.57 -12.13 21.25
CA ARG A 95 -14.90 -11.80 19.84
C ARG A 95 -15.06 -10.28 19.53
N GLU A 96 -14.76 -9.39 20.47
CA GLU A 96 -14.72 -7.96 20.23
C GLU A 96 -13.29 -7.43 20.42
N HIS A 97 -12.73 -6.83 19.38
CA HIS A 97 -11.35 -6.32 19.39
C HIS A 97 -11.30 -4.92 18.79
N ILE A 98 -10.46 -4.07 19.36
CA ILE A 98 -10.04 -2.81 18.75
C ILE A 98 -8.71 -3.06 18.03
N VAL A 99 -8.62 -2.63 16.78
CA VAL A 99 -7.38 -2.57 16.02
C VAL A 99 -6.89 -1.14 16.08
N GLU A 100 -5.76 -0.92 16.75
CA GLU A 100 -5.18 0.41 16.94
C GLU A 100 -4.21 0.72 15.80
N LEU A 101 -4.45 1.82 15.07
CA LEU A 101 -3.71 2.21 13.86
C LEU A 101 -3.01 3.55 14.02
N PHE A 102 -2.57 3.89 15.22
CA PHE A 102 -1.92 5.17 15.52
C PHE A 102 -0.42 5.04 15.86
N ASN A 103 0.20 3.90 15.54
CA ASN A 103 1.61 3.64 15.85
C ASN A 103 2.60 4.23 14.82
N GLY A 104 2.09 4.86 13.78
CA GLY A 104 2.91 5.53 12.77
C GLY A 104 3.45 6.89 13.22
N PRO A 105 4.35 7.50 12.44
CA PRO A 105 5.08 8.71 12.83
C PRO A 105 4.19 9.95 13.05
N THR A 106 3.02 10.03 12.40
CA THR A 106 2.07 11.14 12.57
C THR A 106 0.90 10.80 13.49
N LEU A 107 0.85 9.58 14.00
CA LEU A 107 -0.24 9.01 14.82
C LEU A 107 -1.58 8.90 14.08
N ALA A 108 -1.60 9.13 12.77
CA ALA A 108 -2.77 8.96 11.94
C ALA A 108 -2.77 7.60 11.24
N PHE A 109 -3.94 6.95 11.12
CA PHE A 109 -4.05 5.67 10.43
C PHE A 109 -3.55 5.72 8.96
N LYS A 110 -3.54 6.89 8.36
CA LYS A 110 -3.04 7.13 7.00
C LYS A 110 -1.56 6.84 6.84
N ASP A 111 -0.79 6.83 7.92
CA ASP A 111 0.63 6.46 7.90
C ASP A 111 0.84 5.08 7.26
N PHE A 112 -0.06 4.13 7.47
CA PHE A 112 0.03 2.78 6.89
C PHE A 112 0.13 2.79 5.36
N ALA A 113 -0.59 3.69 4.71
CA ALA A 113 -0.53 3.82 3.25
C ALA A 113 0.54 4.83 2.82
N MET A 114 0.59 6.01 3.45
CA MET A 114 1.43 7.12 3.00
C MET A 114 2.93 6.83 3.17
N GLN A 115 3.34 6.14 4.24
CA GLN A 115 4.75 5.80 4.46
C GLN A 115 5.27 4.80 3.41
N LEU A 116 4.40 4.05 2.72
CA LEU A 116 4.78 3.12 1.67
C LEU A 116 4.57 3.71 0.26
N ILE A 117 3.45 4.40 0.01
CA ILE A 117 3.12 4.86 -1.34
C ILE A 117 4.12 5.92 -1.83
N VAL A 118 4.60 6.79 -0.94
CA VAL A 118 5.58 7.84 -1.30
C VAL A 118 6.91 7.22 -1.75
N PRO A 119 7.56 6.28 -1.03
CA PRO A 119 8.73 5.58 -1.54
C PRO A 119 8.51 4.81 -2.84
N ILE A 120 7.30 4.30 -3.09
CA ILE A 120 6.98 3.66 -4.37
C ILE A 120 6.98 4.69 -5.52
N PHE A 121 6.45 5.90 -5.31
CA PHE A 121 6.58 6.99 -6.27
C PHE A 121 8.05 7.33 -6.53
N ASP A 122 8.85 7.52 -5.49
CA ASP A 122 10.28 7.83 -5.61
C ASP A 122 11.05 6.74 -6.34
N TYR A 123 10.71 5.46 -6.12
CA TYR A 123 11.29 4.33 -6.84
C TYR A 123 11.13 4.48 -8.35
N TYR A 124 9.93 4.78 -8.85
CA TYR A 124 9.70 4.95 -10.28
C TYR A 124 10.27 6.25 -10.83
N LEU A 125 10.13 7.35 -10.11
CA LEU A 125 10.61 8.67 -10.55
C LEU A 125 12.13 8.70 -10.67
N SER A 126 12.86 8.05 -9.75
CA SER A 126 14.32 7.96 -9.79
C SER A 126 14.83 7.16 -11.00
N GLN A 127 14.13 6.09 -11.37
CA GLN A 127 14.48 5.29 -12.55
C GLN A 127 14.32 6.09 -13.85
N GLU A 128 13.36 7.01 -13.92
CA GLU A 128 13.08 7.82 -15.09
C GLU A 128 13.75 9.21 -15.05
N ASN A 129 14.50 9.51 -13.99
CA ASN A 129 15.06 10.85 -13.72
C ASN A 129 13.99 11.96 -13.84
N LYS A 130 12.80 11.69 -13.31
CA LYS A 130 11.65 12.60 -13.30
C LYS A 130 11.40 13.17 -11.92
N LYS A 131 10.69 14.30 -11.88
CA LYS A 131 10.17 14.91 -10.65
C LYS A 131 8.66 15.00 -10.72
N LEU A 132 8.01 14.81 -9.58
CA LEU A 132 6.58 14.99 -9.41
C LEU A 132 6.33 16.10 -8.38
N ASN A 133 5.47 17.05 -8.72
CA ASN A 133 4.97 18.04 -7.78
C ASN A 133 3.62 17.58 -7.25
N LEU A 134 3.50 17.41 -5.94
CA LEU A 134 2.26 17.07 -5.28
C LEU A 134 1.64 18.32 -4.68
N ILE A 135 0.39 18.59 -5.02
CA ILE A 135 -0.42 19.63 -4.40
C ILE A 135 -1.46 18.94 -3.53
N VAL A 136 -1.44 19.25 -2.24
CA VAL A 136 -2.31 18.58 -1.25
C VAL A 136 -3.22 19.60 -0.60
N ALA A 137 -4.53 19.35 -0.62
CA ALA A 137 -5.53 20.06 0.17
C ALA A 137 -6.16 19.06 1.15
N THR A 138 -5.95 19.28 2.44
CA THR A 138 -6.34 18.30 3.47
C THR A 138 -6.84 18.98 4.73
N SER A 139 -7.59 18.25 5.54
CA SER A 139 -8.03 18.69 6.87
C SER A 139 -6.93 18.66 7.95
N GLY A 140 -5.73 18.18 7.63
CA GLY A 140 -4.56 18.22 8.51
C GLY A 140 -3.84 16.87 8.70
N ASP A 141 -4.53 15.76 8.61
CA ASP A 141 -3.97 14.43 8.89
C ASP A 141 -3.36 13.70 7.68
N THR A 142 -3.40 14.31 6.50
CA THR A 142 -2.78 13.77 5.27
C THR A 142 -1.64 14.65 4.75
N GLY A 143 -1.64 15.92 5.11
CA GLY A 143 -0.65 16.91 4.66
C GLY A 143 0.66 16.85 5.40
#